data_8303773abba3ba0018300cd1c4b70eb5
#
_entry.id   8303773abba3ba0018300cd1c4b70eb5
#
_cell.length_a   1.000
_cell.length_b   1.000
_cell.length_c   1.000
_cell.angle_alpha   90.00
_cell.angle_beta   90.00
_cell.angle_gamma   90.00
#
_symmetry.space_group_name_H-M   'P 1'
#
loop_
_entity.id
_entity.type
_entity.pdbx_description
1 polymer ?
#
loop_
_entity_poly.entity_id
_entity_poly.type
_entity_poly.pdbx_seq_one_letter_code
_entity_poly.pdbx_strand_id
1 'polypeptide(L)'
;MAPAVPRDPAVITEEDLSIYAAALARTGFFGPDSWYMNSTANTAYAARARDAGNLTLPVLFLHGAYDYTCETIDSRLAEPMRRDCTDLTEVIVFSGHWMAQERPIEVNGALARWLAVKVPDAWPTPDTLEKA
;
A
#
# COMPACT_ATOMS: atom_id res chain seq x y z
N MET A 1 4.01 -1.61 28.44
CA MET A 1 5.41 -1.47 27.98
C MET A 1 5.57 -2.41 26.79
N ALA A 2 6.04 -1.93 25.66
CA ALA A 2 6.32 -2.79 24.51
C ALA A 2 7.45 -3.79 24.86
N PRO A 3 7.38 -5.05 24.40
CA PRO A 3 8.43 -6.02 24.65
C PRO A 3 9.73 -5.56 23.96
N ALA A 4 10.86 -5.78 24.64
CA ALA A 4 12.17 -5.56 24.05
C ALA A 4 12.47 -6.71 23.07
N VAL A 5 12.12 -6.53 21.80
CA VAL A 5 12.42 -7.47 20.73
C VAL A 5 13.60 -6.95 19.91
N PRO A 6 14.55 -7.80 19.53
CA PRO A 6 15.61 -7.38 18.63
C PRO A 6 15.02 -6.98 17.27
N ARG A 7 15.63 -5.97 16.64
CA ARG A 7 15.25 -5.55 15.29
C ARG A 7 15.49 -6.69 14.29
N ASP A 8 14.52 -6.91 13.41
CA ASP A 8 14.69 -7.81 12.27
C ASP A 8 15.30 -7.02 11.10
N PRO A 9 16.56 -7.32 10.71
CA PRO A 9 17.23 -6.62 9.62
C PRO A 9 16.61 -6.92 8.23
N ALA A 10 15.79 -7.95 8.10
CA ALA A 10 15.07 -8.25 6.86
C ALA A 10 13.81 -7.36 6.68
N VAL A 11 13.36 -6.73 7.76
CA VAL A 11 12.19 -5.82 7.77
C VAL A 11 12.64 -4.36 7.72
N ILE A 12 13.63 -3.99 8.54
CA ILE A 12 14.12 -2.62 8.64
C ILE A 12 15.64 -2.60 8.93
N THR A 13 16.38 -1.82 8.16
CA THR A 13 17.81 -1.61 8.40
C THR A 13 18.04 -0.66 9.58
N GLU A 14 19.27 -0.58 10.08
CA GLU A 14 19.65 0.39 11.12
C GLU A 14 19.57 1.82 10.58
N GLU A 15 19.92 2.03 9.33
CA GLU A 15 19.82 3.32 8.65
C GLU A 15 18.38 3.78 8.53
N ASP A 16 17.47 2.92 8.06
CA ASP A 16 16.04 3.23 7.97
C ASP A 16 15.46 3.58 9.33
N LEU A 17 15.76 2.79 10.36
CA LEU A 17 15.32 3.05 11.73
C LEU A 17 15.78 4.42 12.21
N SER A 18 17.04 4.78 11.94
CA SER A 18 17.60 6.08 12.29
C SER A 18 16.87 7.23 11.57
N ILE A 19 16.57 7.06 10.29
CA ILE A 19 15.81 8.05 9.48
C ILE A 19 14.40 8.24 10.03
N TYR A 20 13.67 7.16 10.33
CA TYR A 20 12.33 7.24 10.92
C TYR A 20 12.35 7.90 12.30
N ALA A 21 13.29 7.50 13.16
CA ALA A 21 13.42 8.08 14.50
C ALA A 21 13.72 9.58 14.42
N ALA A 22 14.62 10.01 13.55
CA ALA A 22 14.95 11.41 13.36
C ALA A 22 13.76 12.23 12.81
N ALA A 23 13.01 11.65 11.86
CA ALA A 23 11.82 12.30 11.31
C ALA A 23 10.76 12.51 12.40
N LEU A 24 10.43 11.47 13.18
CA LEU A 24 9.44 11.53 14.25
C LEU A 24 9.88 12.42 15.41
N ALA A 25 11.18 12.45 15.73
CA ALA A 25 11.73 13.37 16.73
C ALA A 25 11.53 14.84 16.32
N ARG A 26 11.59 15.14 15.03
CA ARG A 26 11.39 16.50 14.49
C ARG A 26 9.92 16.88 14.39
N THR A 27 9.07 15.97 13.91
CA THR A 27 7.66 16.27 13.57
C THR A 27 6.67 15.90 14.69
N GLY A 28 7.07 15.04 15.61
CA GLY A 28 6.18 14.43 16.62
C GLY A 28 5.23 13.41 15.98
N PHE A 29 4.34 12.88 16.79
CA PHE A 29 3.38 11.84 16.42
C PHE A 29 1.98 12.37 16.08
N PHE A 30 1.74 13.68 16.25
CA PHE A 30 0.40 14.26 16.05
C PHE A 30 -0.16 13.97 14.64
N GLY A 31 0.64 14.13 13.59
CA GLY A 31 0.22 13.86 12.22
C GLY A 31 -0.14 12.40 12.00
N PRO A 32 0.75 11.44 12.25
CA PRO A 32 0.46 10.01 12.16
C PRO A 32 -0.75 9.57 12.98
N ASP A 33 -0.86 10.01 14.22
CA ASP A 33 -1.95 9.62 15.12
C ASP A 33 -3.30 10.21 14.70
N SER A 34 -3.31 11.43 14.16
CA SER A 34 -4.53 12.10 13.67
C SER A 34 -5.25 11.31 12.59
N TRP A 35 -4.51 10.54 11.78
CA TRP A 35 -5.09 9.65 10.77
C TRP A 35 -6.09 8.67 11.39
N TYR A 36 -5.74 8.04 12.50
CA TYR A 36 -6.58 7.07 13.21
C TYR A 36 -7.73 7.71 14.00
N MET A 37 -7.63 8.98 14.33
CA MET A 37 -8.67 9.71 15.10
C MET A 37 -9.74 10.34 14.22
N ASN A 38 -9.64 10.23 12.90
CA ASN A 38 -10.52 10.94 11.96
C ASN A 38 -11.66 10.08 11.40
N SER A 39 -12.02 8.98 12.05
CA SER A 39 -12.97 7.97 11.55
C SER A 39 -14.35 8.55 11.19
N THR A 40 -14.90 9.48 12.00
CA THR A 40 -16.21 10.10 11.73
C THR A 40 -16.20 10.91 10.44
N ALA A 41 -15.18 11.74 10.24
CA ALA A 41 -15.05 12.53 9.02
C ALA A 41 -14.78 11.65 7.80
N ASN A 42 -13.96 10.62 7.95
CA ASN A 42 -13.68 9.65 6.89
C ASN A 42 -14.95 8.88 6.47
N THR A 43 -15.78 8.45 7.42
CA THR A 43 -17.07 7.80 7.13
C THR A 43 -18.01 8.75 6.39
N ALA A 44 -18.13 9.99 6.83
CA ALA A 44 -18.97 11.00 6.17
C ALA A 44 -18.45 11.35 4.75
N TYR A 45 -17.14 11.32 4.54
CA TYR A 45 -16.55 11.49 3.23
C TYR A 45 -16.83 10.27 2.31
N ALA A 46 -16.60 9.06 2.81
CA ALA A 46 -16.84 7.82 2.07
C ALA A 46 -18.31 7.66 1.64
N ALA A 47 -19.27 8.11 2.46
CA ALA A 47 -20.70 8.10 2.11
C ALA A 47 -21.06 8.96 0.88
N ARG A 48 -20.16 9.84 0.45
CA ARG A 48 -20.32 10.70 -0.75
C ARG A 48 -19.48 10.22 -1.94
N ALA A 49 -18.89 9.01 -1.84
CA ALA A 49 -18.12 8.45 -2.93
C ALA A 49 -18.97 8.32 -4.20
N ARG A 50 -18.38 8.63 -5.35
CA ARG A 50 -19.01 8.40 -6.65
C ARG A 50 -19.30 6.92 -6.83
N ASP A 51 -20.37 6.63 -7.55
CA ASP A 51 -20.76 5.26 -7.91
C ASP A 51 -20.85 4.31 -6.72
N ALA A 52 -21.22 4.85 -5.54
CA ALA A 52 -21.27 4.12 -4.27
C ALA A 52 -19.95 3.41 -3.90
N GLY A 53 -18.82 3.91 -4.40
CA GLY A 53 -17.48 3.34 -4.17
C GLY A 53 -17.06 2.28 -5.19
N ASN A 54 -17.88 1.96 -6.20
CA ASN A 54 -17.48 1.05 -7.27
C ASN A 54 -16.35 1.65 -8.12
N LEU A 55 -15.33 0.84 -8.40
CA LEU A 55 -14.18 1.21 -9.23
C LEU A 55 -14.26 0.49 -10.58
N THR A 56 -14.34 1.27 -11.67
CA THR A 56 -14.38 0.75 -13.03
C THR A 56 -13.04 0.84 -13.76
N LEU A 57 -12.06 1.51 -13.13
CA LEU A 57 -10.68 1.55 -13.62
C LEU A 57 -9.91 0.31 -13.17
N PRO A 58 -8.81 -0.07 -13.83
CA PRO A 58 -7.96 -1.14 -13.36
C PRO A 58 -7.41 -0.88 -11.96
N VAL A 59 -7.44 -1.91 -11.12
CA VAL A 59 -6.96 -1.87 -9.73
C VAL A 59 -5.92 -2.96 -9.51
N LEU A 60 -4.78 -2.61 -8.93
CA LEU A 60 -3.81 -3.58 -8.41
C LEU A 60 -3.90 -3.60 -6.90
N PHE A 61 -4.08 -4.78 -6.34
CA PHE A 61 -4.00 -5.01 -4.91
C PHE A 61 -2.88 -6.02 -4.57
N LEU A 62 -2.02 -5.63 -3.63
CA LEU A 62 -0.94 -6.49 -3.16
C LEU A 62 -1.27 -7.01 -1.77
N HIS A 63 -1.28 -8.35 -1.62
CA HIS A 63 -1.50 -9.01 -0.34
C HIS A 63 -0.16 -9.31 0.32
N GLY A 64 0.01 -8.94 1.58
CA GLY A 64 1.13 -9.40 2.40
C GLY A 64 0.85 -10.78 2.98
N ALA A 65 1.63 -11.80 2.60
CA ALA A 65 1.39 -13.18 3.04
C ALA A 65 1.51 -13.37 4.57
N TYR A 66 2.23 -12.48 5.23
CA TYR A 66 2.47 -12.50 6.68
C TYR A 66 1.89 -11.26 7.39
N ASP A 67 0.98 -10.55 6.73
CA ASP A 67 0.30 -9.40 7.32
C ASP A 67 -0.88 -9.86 8.17
N TYR A 68 -0.61 -10.22 9.41
CA TYR A 68 -1.64 -10.62 10.37
C TYR A 68 -2.50 -9.46 10.88
N THR A 69 -2.08 -8.22 10.64
CA THR A 69 -2.83 -7.02 11.03
C THR A 69 -3.97 -6.72 10.06
N CYS A 70 -3.70 -6.90 8.76
CA CYS A 70 -4.64 -6.67 7.67
C CYS A 70 -4.66 -7.90 6.75
N GLU A 71 -4.95 -9.06 7.32
CA GLU A 71 -5.00 -10.31 6.58
C GLU A 71 -6.13 -10.28 5.54
N THR A 72 -5.80 -10.47 4.27
CA THR A 72 -6.72 -10.33 3.12
C THR A 72 -6.71 -11.54 2.17
N ILE A 73 -5.94 -12.58 2.48
CA ILE A 73 -5.84 -13.78 1.63
C ILE A 73 -6.96 -14.75 1.97
N ASP A 74 -7.06 -15.14 3.23
CA ASP A 74 -7.98 -16.16 3.72
C ASP A 74 -9.22 -15.56 4.42
N SER A 75 -9.14 -14.31 4.88
CA SER A 75 -10.23 -13.63 5.57
C SER A 75 -11.22 -12.97 4.60
N ARG A 76 -12.31 -12.46 5.18
CA ARG A 76 -13.32 -11.71 4.44
C ARG A 76 -12.96 -10.22 4.22
N LEU A 77 -11.81 -9.75 4.67
CA LEU A 77 -11.43 -8.34 4.58
C LEU A 77 -11.30 -7.85 3.13
N ALA A 78 -10.94 -8.73 2.19
CA ALA A 78 -10.85 -8.36 0.77
C ALA A 78 -12.18 -8.47 0.00
N GLU A 79 -13.24 -9.03 0.58
CA GLU A 79 -14.52 -9.21 -0.12
C GLU A 79 -15.12 -7.89 -0.66
N PRO A 80 -15.13 -6.76 0.09
CA PRO A 80 -15.65 -5.51 -0.45
C PRO A 80 -14.87 -5.04 -1.68
N MET A 81 -13.56 -5.15 -1.67
CA MET A 81 -12.71 -4.80 -2.81
C MET A 81 -13.03 -5.68 -4.03
N ARG A 82 -13.12 -7.00 -3.83
CA ARG A 82 -13.47 -7.96 -4.90
C ARG A 82 -14.86 -7.73 -5.48
N ARG A 83 -15.80 -7.26 -4.65
CA ARG A 83 -17.15 -6.90 -5.08
C ARG A 83 -17.20 -5.60 -5.87
N ASP A 84 -16.45 -4.60 -5.43
CA ASP A 84 -16.60 -3.20 -5.87
C ASP A 84 -15.61 -2.81 -6.97
N CYS A 85 -14.58 -3.65 -7.27
CA CYS A 85 -13.63 -3.43 -8.35
C CYS A 85 -13.95 -4.33 -9.56
N THR A 86 -14.26 -3.74 -10.70
CA THR A 86 -14.63 -4.51 -11.91
C THR A 86 -13.44 -5.09 -12.66
N ASP A 87 -12.25 -4.50 -12.52
CA ASP A 87 -10.99 -4.97 -13.12
C ASP A 87 -9.90 -5.01 -12.04
N LEU A 88 -9.96 -6.04 -11.20
CA LEU A 88 -9.05 -6.25 -10.08
C LEU A 88 -7.95 -7.24 -10.47
N THR A 89 -6.71 -6.86 -10.17
CA THR A 89 -5.55 -7.75 -10.20
C THR A 89 -5.05 -7.92 -8.77
N GLU A 90 -4.96 -9.16 -8.30
CA GLU A 90 -4.45 -9.49 -6.96
C GLU A 90 -3.10 -10.19 -7.08
N VAL A 91 -2.11 -9.78 -6.28
CA VAL A 91 -0.78 -10.40 -6.23
C VAL A 91 -0.39 -10.62 -4.77
N ILE A 92 0.10 -11.80 -4.45
CA ILE A 92 0.62 -12.13 -3.12
C ILE A 92 2.12 -11.83 -3.08
N VAL A 93 2.52 -11.05 -2.09
CA VAL A 93 3.92 -10.76 -1.77
C VAL A 93 4.26 -11.45 -0.44
N PHE A 94 5.35 -12.20 -0.39
CA PHE A 94 5.80 -12.88 0.83
C PHE A 94 6.50 -11.90 1.78
N SER A 95 5.70 -11.02 2.36
CA SER A 95 6.08 -9.94 3.28
C SER A 95 5.07 -9.78 4.41
N GLY A 96 5.44 -9.02 5.43
CA GLY A 96 4.51 -8.49 6.43
C GLY A 96 3.79 -7.24 5.94
N HIS A 97 3.38 -6.40 6.91
CA HIS A 97 2.57 -5.20 6.67
C HIS A 97 3.28 -4.14 5.82
N TRP A 98 4.58 -3.97 5.98
CA TRP A 98 5.37 -2.95 5.29
C TRP A 98 6.01 -3.48 4.01
N MET A 99 5.21 -4.11 3.15
CA MET A 99 5.67 -4.88 1.99
C MET A 99 6.59 -4.09 1.04
N ALA A 100 6.33 -2.81 0.82
CA ALA A 100 7.16 -1.99 -0.05
C ALA A 100 8.58 -1.77 0.51
N GLN A 101 8.74 -1.80 1.81
CA GLN A 101 10.02 -1.71 2.49
C GLN A 101 10.69 -3.08 2.62
N GLU A 102 9.92 -4.11 2.96
CA GLU A 102 10.43 -5.46 3.19
C GLU A 102 10.82 -6.17 1.89
N ARG A 103 10.06 -5.91 0.81
CA ARG A 103 10.21 -6.58 -0.51
C ARG A 103 10.08 -5.60 -1.67
N PRO A 104 10.95 -4.56 -1.74
CA PRO A 104 10.82 -3.52 -2.77
C PRO A 104 10.95 -4.05 -4.19
N ILE A 105 11.75 -5.09 -4.42
CA ILE A 105 11.96 -5.68 -5.75
C ILE A 105 10.68 -6.35 -6.24
N GLU A 106 10.05 -7.16 -5.38
CA GLU A 106 8.82 -7.87 -5.70
C GLU A 106 7.65 -6.91 -5.91
N VAL A 107 7.51 -5.91 -5.05
CA VAL A 107 6.47 -4.88 -5.15
C VAL A 107 6.64 -4.06 -6.43
N ASN A 108 7.83 -3.55 -6.70
CA ASN A 108 8.12 -2.79 -7.91
C ASN A 108 7.95 -3.65 -9.17
N GLY A 109 8.36 -4.91 -9.12
CA GLY A 109 8.16 -5.85 -10.23
C GLY A 109 6.69 -6.16 -10.51
N ALA A 110 5.86 -6.30 -9.48
CA ALA A 110 4.41 -6.47 -9.61
C ALA A 110 3.76 -5.22 -10.22
N LEU A 111 4.12 -4.04 -9.71
CA LEU A 111 3.62 -2.76 -10.18
C LEU A 111 4.01 -2.52 -11.67
N ALA A 112 5.27 -2.73 -12.03
CA ALA A 112 5.74 -2.53 -13.40
C ALA A 112 5.03 -3.46 -14.40
N ARG A 113 4.87 -4.75 -14.06
CA ARG A 113 4.12 -5.71 -14.88
C ARG A 113 2.67 -5.30 -15.04
N TRP A 114 2.03 -4.91 -13.95
CA TRP A 114 0.63 -4.50 -13.97
C TRP A 114 0.42 -3.24 -14.82
N LEU A 115 1.27 -2.22 -14.67
CA LEU A 115 1.24 -1.01 -15.50
C LEU A 115 1.39 -1.33 -16.98
N ALA A 116 2.36 -2.18 -17.34
CA ALA A 116 2.60 -2.55 -18.72
C ALA A 116 1.40 -3.27 -19.38
N VAL A 117 0.62 -4.04 -18.60
CA VAL A 117 -0.50 -4.83 -19.12
C VAL A 117 -1.82 -4.06 -19.07
N LYS A 118 -2.08 -3.35 -17.97
CA LYS A 118 -3.38 -2.73 -17.70
C LYS A 118 -3.45 -1.25 -18.07
N VAL A 119 -2.30 -0.58 -18.13
CA VAL A 119 -2.22 0.87 -18.40
C VAL A 119 -1.08 1.15 -19.40
N PRO A 120 -1.08 0.52 -20.58
CA PRO A 120 0.04 0.62 -21.52
C PRO A 120 0.32 2.06 -21.96
N ASP A 121 -0.71 2.90 -22.06
CA ASP A 121 -0.58 4.31 -22.47
C ASP A 121 0.05 5.20 -21.41
N ALA A 122 0.18 4.74 -20.15
CA ALA A 122 0.91 5.47 -19.12
C ALA A 122 2.44 5.32 -19.24
N TRP A 123 2.91 4.42 -20.11
CA TRP A 123 4.34 4.19 -20.32
C TRP A 123 4.87 5.19 -21.34
N PRO A 124 5.90 5.98 -21.02
CA PRO A 124 6.43 6.93 -21.99
C PRO A 124 6.96 6.20 -23.22
N THR A 125 6.48 6.59 -24.39
CA THR A 125 7.02 6.09 -25.66
C THR A 125 8.36 6.80 -25.96
N PRO A 126 9.25 6.20 -26.80
CA PRO A 126 10.50 6.86 -27.19
C PRO A 126 10.29 8.30 -27.66
N ASP A 127 9.23 8.56 -28.42
CA ASP A 127 8.89 9.89 -28.94
C ASP A 127 8.51 10.92 -27.85
N THR A 128 8.06 10.46 -26.69
CA THR A 128 7.73 11.34 -25.54
C THR A 128 8.96 11.65 -24.68
N LEU A 129 9.96 10.76 -24.68
CA LEU A 129 11.22 10.96 -23.97
C LEU A 129 12.17 11.94 -24.69
N GLU A 130 12.08 12.07 -26.02
CA GLU A 130 12.89 13.02 -26.80
C GLU A 130 12.39 14.48 -26.69
N LYS A 131 11.20 14.72 -26.14
CA LYS A 131 10.57 16.06 -26.01
C LYS A 131 10.57 16.61 -24.59
N ALA A 132 11.13 15.90 -23.62
CA ALA A 132 11.24 16.30 -22.22
C ALA A 132 12.65 16.76 -21.86
#